data_aca712512b6cf3fbb98417bed3a5676b
#
_entry.id   aca712512b6cf3fbb98417bed3a5676b
#
_cell.length_a   1.000
_cell.length_b   1.000
_cell.length_c   1.000
_cell.angle_alpha   90.00
_cell.angle_beta   90.00
_cell.angle_gamma   90.00
#
_symmetry.space_group_name_H-M   'P 1'
#
loop_
_entity.id
_entity.type
_entity.pdbx_description
1 polymer ?
#
loop_
_entity_poly.entity_id
_entity_poly.type
_entity_poly.pdbx_seq_one_letter_code
_entity_poly.pdbx_strand_id
1 'polypeptide(L)'
;MSRNLSLLAACFGLMGTAVFAAGEILYFAAALPAVDADVARVISPEAKAALTYLCLTIYGYGFGIFATFYGTAAALRGYLILRSGYLPRALGAVLILGGASFIAKNFLIVLAPQYDLPYVIVPMFLAMASLTLWLLIKGVDRARWDAT
;
A
#
# COMPACT_ATOMS: atom_id res chain seq x y z
N MET A 1 16.75 12.95 -15.44
CA MET A 1 16.04 11.98 -14.55
C MET A 1 16.01 10.60 -15.19
N SER A 2 16.17 9.48 -14.45
CA SER A 2 16.19 8.15 -15.06
C SER A 2 14.78 7.70 -15.44
N ARG A 3 14.44 7.73 -16.74
CA ARG A 3 13.16 7.25 -17.28
C ARG A 3 12.87 5.82 -16.86
N ASN A 4 13.89 4.97 -16.85
CA ASN A 4 13.74 3.55 -16.49
C ASN A 4 13.33 3.36 -15.02
N LEU A 5 13.89 4.14 -14.08
CA LEU A 5 13.50 4.09 -12.68
C LEU A 5 12.06 4.61 -12.44
N SER A 6 11.65 5.64 -13.20
CA SER A 6 10.28 6.15 -13.16
C SER A 6 9.27 5.10 -13.64
N LEU A 7 9.58 4.44 -14.76
CA LEU A 7 8.75 3.34 -15.28
C LEU A 7 8.71 2.16 -14.31
N LEU A 8 9.85 1.79 -13.73
CA LEU A 8 9.92 0.73 -12.74
C LEU A 8 9.04 1.04 -11.52
N ALA A 9 9.12 2.26 -10.98
CA ALA A 9 8.28 2.70 -9.88
C ALA A 9 6.78 2.68 -10.24
N ALA A 10 6.43 3.03 -11.48
CA ALA A 10 5.05 2.95 -11.97
C ALA A 10 4.58 1.50 -12.07
N CYS A 11 5.41 0.60 -12.64
CA CYS A 11 5.08 -0.82 -12.73
C CYS A 11 4.86 -1.45 -11.34
N PHE A 12 5.75 -1.23 -10.39
CA PHE A 12 5.58 -1.72 -9.02
C PHE A 12 4.31 -1.16 -8.37
N GLY A 13 4.01 0.12 -8.58
CA GLY A 13 2.79 0.74 -8.07
C GLY A 13 1.52 0.12 -8.66
N LEU A 14 1.48 -0.10 -9.98
CA LEU A 14 0.35 -0.73 -10.67
C LEU A 14 0.16 -2.19 -10.22
N MET A 15 1.24 -2.96 -10.13
CA MET A 15 1.18 -4.34 -9.63
C MET A 15 0.64 -4.38 -8.20
N GLY A 16 1.13 -3.52 -7.31
CA GLY A 16 0.60 -3.43 -5.96
C GLY A 16 -0.89 -3.11 -5.93
N THR A 17 -1.31 -2.08 -6.68
CA THR A 17 -2.72 -1.69 -6.75
C THR A 17 -3.60 -2.82 -7.32
N ALA A 18 -3.12 -3.57 -8.31
CA ALA A 18 -3.85 -4.71 -8.88
C ALA A 18 -4.00 -5.85 -7.84
N VAL A 19 -2.95 -6.16 -7.09
CA VAL A 19 -3.02 -7.16 -6.00
C VAL A 19 -4.00 -6.71 -4.91
N PHE A 20 -3.97 -5.44 -4.53
CA PHE A 20 -4.90 -4.89 -3.55
C PHE A 20 -6.35 -4.98 -4.03
N ALA A 21 -6.63 -4.55 -5.27
CA ALA A 21 -7.96 -4.63 -5.86
C ALA A 21 -8.49 -6.07 -5.93
N ALA A 22 -7.63 -7.04 -6.26
CA ALA A 22 -8.01 -8.45 -6.22
C ALA A 22 -8.30 -8.94 -4.80
N GLY A 23 -7.56 -8.44 -3.80
CA GLY A 23 -7.80 -8.75 -2.39
C GLY A 23 -9.14 -8.24 -1.87
N GLU A 24 -9.62 -7.08 -2.36
CA GLU A 24 -10.90 -6.51 -1.95
C GLU A 24 -12.08 -7.46 -2.23
N ILE A 25 -12.00 -8.34 -3.23
CA ILE A 25 -13.01 -9.36 -3.50
C ILE A 25 -13.18 -10.26 -2.28
N LEU A 26 -12.08 -10.66 -1.64
CA LEU A 26 -12.13 -11.50 -0.42
C LEU A 26 -12.67 -10.72 0.79
N TYR A 27 -12.35 -9.44 0.89
CA TYR A 27 -12.89 -8.58 1.93
C TYR A 27 -14.42 -8.47 1.82
N PHE A 28 -14.95 -8.24 0.62
CA PHE A 28 -16.40 -8.24 0.38
C PHE A 28 -17.00 -9.63 0.59
N ALA A 29 -16.34 -10.71 0.14
CA ALA A 29 -16.80 -12.07 0.37
C ALA A 29 -16.94 -12.41 1.87
N ALA A 30 -16.06 -11.87 2.71
CA ALA A 30 -16.15 -12.03 4.17
C ALA A 30 -17.41 -11.41 4.78
N ALA A 31 -17.98 -10.37 4.15
CA ALA A 31 -19.20 -9.71 4.60
C ALA A 31 -20.49 -10.39 4.11
N LEU A 32 -20.43 -11.19 3.04
CA LEU A 32 -21.63 -11.82 2.43
C LEU A 32 -22.52 -12.55 3.44
N PRO A 33 -22.00 -13.38 4.39
CA PRO A 33 -22.83 -14.08 5.35
C PRO A 33 -23.63 -13.16 6.29
N ALA A 34 -23.22 -11.90 6.42
CA ALA A 34 -23.88 -10.92 7.28
C ALA A 34 -24.89 -10.03 6.53
N VAL A 35 -24.64 -9.76 5.23
CA VAL A 35 -25.42 -8.79 4.46
C VAL A 35 -26.40 -9.44 3.45
N ASP A 36 -26.13 -10.68 3.04
CA ASP A 36 -26.97 -11.41 2.09
C ASP A 36 -27.85 -12.41 2.81
N ALA A 37 -29.18 -12.17 2.77
CA ALA A 37 -30.17 -13.00 3.47
C ALA A 37 -30.26 -14.44 2.91
N ASP A 38 -30.01 -14.62 1.61
CA ASP A 38 -30.07 -15.94 0.98
C ASP A 38 -28.85 -16.76 1.34
N VAL A 39 -27.67 -16.17 1.30
CA VAL A 39 -26.44 -16.77 1.82
C VAL A 39 -26.57 -17.08 3.32
N ALA A 40 -27.15 -16.13 4.07
CA ALA A 40 -27.35 -16.29 5.51
C ALA A 40 -28.28 -17.45 5.89
N ARG A 41 -29.23 -17.83 5.03
CA ARG A 41 -30.16 -18.96 5.29
C ARG A 41 -29.55 -20.32 4.98
N VAL A 42 -28.67 -20.39 4.00
CA VAL A 42 -28.11 -21.67 3.49
C VAL A 42 -26.93 -22.17 4.31
N ILE A 43 -26.17 -21.25 4.96
CA ILE A 43 -24.93 -21.57 5.65
C ILE A 43 -25.13 -21.61 7.17
N SER A 44 -24.61 -22.65 7.84
CA SER A 44 -24.67 -22.73 9.32
C SER A 44 -23.87 -21.61 10.00
N PRO A 45 -24.17 -21.23 11.25
CA PRO A 45 -23.44 -20.21 11.97
C PRO A 45 -21.91 -20.46 12.05
N GLU A 46 -21.52 -21.73 12.24
CA GLU A 46 -20.13 -22.15 12.32
C GLU A 46 -19.41 -21.98 10.96
N ALA A 47 -20.09 -22.36 9.88
CA ALA A 47 -19.55 -22.22 8.53
C ALA A 47 -19.43 -20.74 8.12
N LYS A 48 -20.36 -19.86 8.56
CA LYS A 48 -20.23 -18.40 8.37
C LYS A 48 -18.97 -17.87 9.04
N ALA A 49 -18.76 -18.22 10.30
CA ALA A 49 -17.58 -17.77 11.07
C ALA A 49 -16.29 -18.25 10.40
N ALA A 50 -16.24 -19.53 9.99
CA ALA A 50 -15.09 -20.10 9.30
C ALA A 50 -14.79 -19.42 7.96
N LEU A 51 -15.83 -19.17 7.15
CA LEU A 51 -15.70 -18.48 5.86
C LEU A 51 -15.20 -17.05 6.03
N THR A 52 -15.81 -16.28 6.94
CA THR A 52 -15.38 -14.91 7.24
C THR A 52 -13.93 -14.88 7.71
N TYR A 53 -13.55 -15.77 8.63
CA TYR A 53 -12.17 -15.86 9.12
C TYR A 53 -11.18 -16.20 8.00
N LEU A 54 -11.49 -17.17 7.14
CA LEU A 54 -10.65 -17.58 6.03
C LEU A 54 -10.45 -16.42 5.03
N CYS A 55 -11.55 -15.78 4.62
CA CYS A 55 -11.50 -14.66 3.68
C CYS A 55 -10.67 -13.48 4.23
N LEU A 56 -10.84 -13.10 5.48
CA LEU A 56 -10.08 -12.03 6.13
C LEU A 56 -8.60 -12.41 6.30
N THR A 57 -8.31 -13.67 6.59
CA THR A 57 -6.94 -14.16 6.71
C THR A 57 -6.20 -14.08 5.38
N ILE A 58 -6.82 -14.55 4.28
CA ILE A 58 -6.23 -14.47 2.94
C ILE A 58 -6.09 -13.01 2.51
N TYR A 59 -7.09 -12.16 2.79
CA TYR A 59 -7.00 -10.71 2.55
C TYR A 59 -5.79 -10.09 3.25
N GLY A 60 -5.53 -10.47 4.51
CA GLY A 60 -4.37 -10.00 5.26
C GLY A 60 -3.03 -10.36 4.61
N TYR A 61 -2.88 -11.58 4.12
CA TYR A 61 -1.68 -11.97 3.34
C TYR A 61 -1.59 -11.22 2.01
N GLY A 62 -2.71 -11.03 1.31
CA GLY A 62 -2.79 -10.21 0.10
C GLY A 62 -2.34 -8.77 0.35
N PHE A 63 -2.73 -8.19 1.48
CA PHE A 63 -2.27 -6.87 1.92
C PHE A 63 -0.73 -6.84 2.12
N GLY A 64 -0.13 -7.88 2.67
CA GLY A 64 1.33 -7.98 2.81
C GLY A 64 2.04 -7.94 1.45
N ILE A 65 1.52 -8.68 0.45
CA ILE A 65 2.06 -8.67 -0.92
C ILE A 65 1.91 -7.27 -1.54
N PHE A 66 0.73 -6.66 -1.45
CA PHE A 66 0.50 -5.27 -1.86
C PHE A 66 1.52 -4.32 -1.22
N ALA A 67 1.71 -4.42 0.10
CA ALA A 67 2.61 -3.56 0.84
C ALA A 67 4.06 -3.65 0.34
N THR A 68 4.51 -4.83 -0.08
CA THR A 68 5.85 -5.02 -0.67
C THR A 68 5.99 -4.29 -2.01
N PHE A 69 5.06 -4.49 -2.94
CA PHE A 69 5.09 -3.83 -4.25
C PHE A 69 4.92 -2.31 -4.12
N TYR A 70 3.93 -1.88 -3.37
CA TYR A 70 3.63 -0.46 -3.20
C TYR A 70 4.71 0.27 -2.40
N GLY A 71 5.28 -0.38 -1.37
CA GLY A 71 6.41 0.12 -0.60
C GLY A 71 7.66 0.30 -1.46
N THR A 72 7.95 -0.66 -2.34
CA THR A 72 9.04 -0.57 -3.31
C THR A 72 8.82 0.60 -4.28
N ALA A 73 7.60 0.76 -4.80
CA ALA A 73 7.24 1.91 -5.65
C ALA A 73 7.43 3.24 -4.93
N ALA A 74 7.01 3.32 -3.65
CA ALA A 74 7.17 4.53 -2.82
C ALA A 74 8.64 4.86 -2.57
N ALA A 75 9.46 3.86 -2.24
CA ALA A 75 10.91 4.05 -2.04
C ALA A 75 11.59 4.54 -3.32
N LEU A 76 11.28 3.96 -4.48
CA LEU A 76 11.78 4.39 -5.78
C LEU A 76 11.36 5.84 -6.11
N ARG A 77 10.09 6.19 -5.88
CA ARG A 77 9.59 7.57 -6.05
C ARG A 77 10.30 8.53 -5.10
N GLY A 78 10.48 8.14 -3.85
CA GLY A 78 11.22 8.91 -2.85
C GLY A 78 12.67 9.18 -3.29
N TYR A 79 13.36 8.16 -3.79
CA TYR A 79 14.69 8.31 -4.36
C TYR A 79 14.73 9.27 -5.56
N LEU A 80 13.76 9.16 -6.47
CA LEU A 80 13.65 10.06 -7.62
C LEU A 80 13.42 11.52 -7.17
N ILE A 81 12.60 11.75 -6.15
CA ILE A 81 12.36 13.08 -5.56
C ILE A 81 13.66 13.65 -4.99
N LEU A 82 14.43 12.84 -4.24
CA LEU A 82 15.71 13.28 -3.69
C LEU A 82 16.71 13.73 -4.77
N ARG A 83 16.64 13.07 -5.93
CA ARG A 83 17.54 13.35 -7.06
C ARG A 83 17.08 14.47 -7.99
N SER A 84 15.79 14.71 -8.11
CA SER A 84 15.22 15.62 -9.11
C SER A 84 15.24 17.10 -8.68
N GLY A 85 15.10 17.36 -7.39
CA GLY A 85 15.10 18.72 -6.84
C GLY A 85 13.86 19.58 -7.12
N TYR A 86 12.85 19.08 -7.89
CA TYR A 86 11.59 19.81 -8.14
C TYR A 86 10.55 19.65 -7.03
N LEU A 87 10.79 18.74 -6.10
CA LEU A 87 10.04 18.59 -4.85
C LEU A 87 11.01 18.67 -3.66
N PRO A 88 10.54 19.06 -2.47
CA PRO A 88 11.37 19.09 -1.27
C PRO A 88 11.98 17.72 -0.96
N ARG A 89 13.26 17.71 -0.68
CA ARG A 89 14.00 16.48 -0.33
C ARG A 89 13.40 15.75 0.87
N ALA A 90 12.82 16.50 1.82
CA ALA A 90 12.13 15.92 2.98
C ALA A 90 11.01 14.96 2.57
N LEU A 91 10.21 15.29 1.54
CA LEU A 91 9.16 14.39 1.01
C LEU A 91 9.75 13.09 0.45
N GLY A 92 10.88 13.18 -0.25
CA GLY A 92 11.59 12.00 -0.75
C GLY A 92 12.05 11.08 0.38
N ALA A 93 12.63 11.65 1.44
CA ALA A 93 13.09 10.88 2.60
C ALA A 93 11.91 10.20 3.33
N VAL A 94 10.83 10.92 3.56
CA VAL A 94 9.62 10.37 4.22
C VAL A 94 9.00 9.25 3.38
N LEU A 95 8.99 9.36 2.03
CA LEU A 95 8.53 8.30 1.14
C LEU A 95 9.40 7.05 1.19
N ILE A 96 10.72 7.19 1.30
CA ILE A 96 11.63 6.03 1.45
C ILE A 96 11.35 5.34 2.79
N LEU A 97 11.23 6.09 3.88
CA LEU A 97 10.92 5.53 5.20
C LEU A 97 9.55 4.84 5.21
N GLY A 98 8.53 5.47 4.61
CA GLY A 98 7.21 4.88 4.46
C GLY A 98 7.24 3.60 3.63
N GLY A 99 7.96 3.60 2.50
CA GLY A 99 8.14 2.42 1.67
C GLY A 99 8.83 1.27 2.42
N ALA A 100 9.89 1.57 3.16
CA ALA A 100 10.58 0.59 3.99
C ALA A 100 9.68 0.02 5.08
N SER A 101 8.83 0.84 5.71
CA SER A 101 7.88 0.36 6.73
C SER A 101 6.84 -0.60 6.15
N PHE A 102 6.35 -0.37 4.93
CA PHE A 102 5.41 -1.27 4.25
C PHE A 102 6.07 -2.61 3.90
N ILE A 103 7.32 -2.58 3.39
CA ILE A 103 8.07 -3.81 3.12
C ILE A 103 8.29 -4.58 4.43
N ALA A 104 8.73 -3.90 5.50
CA ALA A 104 8.92 -4.51 6.81
C ALA A 104 7.63 -5.15 7.35
N LYS A 105 6.47 -4.50 7.16
CA LYS A 105 5.16 -5.04 7.56
C LYS A 105 4.90 -6.42 6.96
N ASN A 106 5.17 -6.61 5.65
CA ASN A 106 4.99 -7.92 5.01
C ASN A 106 5.89 -9.00 5.63
N PHE A 107 7.17 -8.67 5.87
CA PHE A 107 8.08 -9.62 6.51
C PHE A 107 7.66 -9.95 7.95
N LEU A 108 7.17 -8.97 8.71
CA LEU A 108 6.67 -9.19 10.06
C LEU A 108 5.45 -10.11 10.08
N ILE A 109 4.48 -9.92 9.18
CA ILE A 109 3.30 -10.79 9.07
C ILE A 109 3.69 -12.26 8.89
N VAL A 110 4.73 -12.52 8.08
CA VAL A 110 5.10 -13.89 7.69
C VAL A 110 6.15 -14.51 8.62
N LEU A 111 7.21 -13.75 8.96
CA LEU A 111 8.38 -14.29 9.67
C LEU A 111 8.35 -14.07 11.17
N ALA A 112 7.66 -13.04 11.64
CA ALA A 112 7.67 -12.65 13.04
C ALA A 112 6.34 -12.01 13.47
N PRO A 113 5.20 -12.77 13.37
CA PRO A 113 3.86 -12.22 13.63
C PRO A 113 3.70 -11.66 15.05
N GLN A 114 4.50 -12.12 16.00
CA GLN A 114 4.52 -11.58 17.38
C GLN A 114 5.00 -10.11 17.45
N TYR A 115 5.72 -9.61 16.44
CA TYR A 115 6.19 -8.22 16.34
C TYR A 115 5.38 -7.41 15.30
N ASP A 116 4.33 -8.00 14.73
CA ASP A 116 3.47 -7.33 13.78
C ASP A 116 2.51 -6.37 14.48
N LEU A 117 2.98 -5.15 14.67
CA LEU A 117 2.24 -4.09 15.35
C LEU A 117 1.49 -3.23 14.32
N PRO A 118 0.25 -2.79 14.61
CA PRO A 118 -0.55 -2.04 13.66
C PRO A 118 0.07 -0.70 13.25
N TYR A 119 0.88 -0.09 14.09
CA TYR A 119 1.52 1.20 13.79
C TYR A 119 2.74 1.12 12.85
N VAL A 120 3.22 -0.06 12.49
CA VAL A 120 4.31 -0.21 11.50
C VAL A 120 3.93 0.40 10.14
N ILE A 121 2.64 0.50 9.82
CA ILE A 121 2.16 1.11 8.58
C ILE A 121 2.03 2.65 8.64
N VAL A 122 2.06 3.26 9.82
CA VAL A 122 1.85 4.70 10.02
C VAL A 122 2.82 5.57 9.20
N PRO A 123 4.15 5.25 9.14
CA PRO A 123 5.07 6.05 8.33
C PRO A 123 4.67 6.16 6.86
N MET A 124 4.08 5.12 6.29
CA MET A 124 3.62 5.14 4.91
C MET A 124 2.40 6.05 4.72
N PHE A 125 1.43 6.02 5.63
CA PHE A 125 0.28 6.92 5.57
C PHE A 125 0.72 8.38 5.70
N LEU A 126 1.64 8.68 6.61
CA LEU A 126 2.20 10.03 6.75
C LEU A 126 2.95 10.48 5.49
N ALA A 127 3.69 9.57 4.86
CA ALA A 127 4.39 9.83 3.62
C ALA A 127 3.43 10.19 2.49
N MET A 128 2.37 9.37 2.29
CA MET A 128 1.36 9.62 1.26
C MET A 128 0.58 10.90 1.53
N ALA A 129 0.13 11.13 2.76
CA ALA A 129 -0.58 12.35 3.14
C ALA A 129 0.28 13.59 2.90
N SER A 130 1.56 13.55 3.31
CA SER A 130 2.49 14.67 3.12
C SER A 130 2.71 14.99 1.64
N LEU A 131 2.90 13.97 0.79
CA LEU A 131 3.05 14.15 -0.65
C LEU A 131 1.78 14.71 -1.28
N THR A 132 0.62 14.13 -0.95
CA THR A 132 -0.67 14.56 -1.50
C THR A 132 -0.97 16.01 -1.11
N LEU A 133 -0.84 16.36 0.16
CA LEU A 133 -1.07 17.73 0.64
C LEU A 133 -0.10 18.72 -0.01
N TRP A 134 1.18 18.35 -0.15
CA TRP A 134 2.15 19.20 -0.82
C TRP A 134 1.75 19.48 -2.28
N LEU A 135 1.39 18.44 -3.03
CA LEU A 135 0.99 18.57 -4.43
C LEU A 135 -0.30 19.39 -4.60
N LEU A 136 -1.26 19.26 -3.68
CA LEU A 136 -2.51 20.03 -3.69
C LEU A 136 -2.28 21.52 -3.38
N ILE A 137 -1.37 21.84 -2.44
CA ILE A 137 -1.21 23.23 -1.94
C ILE A 137 -0.15 23.97 -2.75
N LYS A 138 1.01 23.35 -3.01
CA LYS A 138 2.19 24.01 -3.63
C LYS A 138 2.50 23.52 -5.03
N GLY A 139 2.09 22.31 -5.38
CA GLY A 139 2.42 21.71 -6.67
C GLY A 139 3.92 21.41 -6.83
N VAL A 140 4.37 21.46 -8.08
CA VAL A 140 5.75 21.19 -8.50
C VAL A 140 6.44 22.51 -8.86
N ASP A 141 7.73 22.64 -8.57
CA ASP A 141 8.55 23.77 -9.02
C ASP A 141 8.73 23.72 -10.54
N ARG A 142 7.94 24.53 -11.26
CA ARG A 142 7.91 24.57 -12.74
C ARG A 142 9.25 24.97 -13.34
N ALA A 143 9.96 25.92 -12.73
CA ALA A 143 11.23 26.38 -13.24
C ALA A 143 12.28 25.26 -13.27
N ARG A 144 12.26 24.39 -12.27
CA ARG A 144 13.14 23.22 -12.20
C ARG A 144 12.65 22.04 -13.03
N TRP A 145 11.35 21.93 -13.21
CA TRP A 145 10.75 20.90 -14.08
C TRP A 145 11.13 21.11 -15.53
N ASP A 146 11.02 22.34 -16.02
CA ASP A 146 11.30 22.69 -17.43
C ASP A 146 12.81 22.67 -17.75
N ALA A 147 13.68 22.69 -16.74
CA ALA A 147 15.13 22.62 -16.89
C ALA A 147 15.70 21.17 -16.87
N THR A 148 14.83 20.13 -16.74
CA THR A 148 15.23 18.72 -16.64
C THR A 148 14.84 17.92 -17.87
#